data_8ed4f0bf19698c8e6ea22d4c3b3ca314
#
_entry.id   8ed4f0bf19698c8e6ea22d4c3b3ca314
#
_cell.length_a   1.000
_cell.length_b   1.000
_cell.length_c   1.000
_cell.angle_alpha   90.00
_cell.angle_beta   90.00
_cell.angle_gamma   90.00
#
_symmetry.space_group_name_H-M   'P 1'
#
loop_
_entity.id
_entity.type
_entity.pdbx_description
1 polymer ?
#
loop_
_entity_poly.entity_id
_entity_poly.type
_entity_poly.pdbx_seq_one_letter_code
_entity_poly.pdbx_strand_id
1 'polypeptide(L)'
;MAKSIMIQGTMSNVGKSALAAGLCRVLKQDGYKVAPFKSQNMALNSFITKEGLEMGRAQVMQAEAAGIEPEAIMNPILLKPTNDTGSQVIINGKPIGVMAAREYYRHKKEYIPAIMDAYHELERKYDIIVIEGAGSPAEINLKKDDIVNMGMAKLADAPVLLVGDIDRGGVFAQIAGTVMLLEEDEKARIKGTIINKFRGDVSILEPGLRMLEEKTDIPVTGVVPYFYLDLDEEDSLTERFQKKEKPGLIDLAVIRFPRISNFTDLAPLEALEEVSVRYVSSPAEFGNPDAVILPGTKNTISDLLWMRQNGLEARVLKHSAQNKLVFGICGGYQMLGMEISDPTGEEYGGTVQGMGLLDTKTVFRLEKHRTRVHGTFGEMKGILKEMEGLPFEGYEIHMGETILDEHASGLITLENDSDTLQQGHPDGSQKENVYGCYVHGIFDSPEMSGGFLSALLKEKGYDSETVQAVDWKSYKEEQYDKLADIVRASLDMKEIYRIIGL
;
A
#
# COMPACT_ATOMS: atom_id res chain seq x y z
N MET A 1 -13.04 9.15 27.45
CA MET A 1 -11.88 9.25 26.53
C MET A 1 -11.50 7.84 26.13
N ALA A 2 -11.21 7.63 24.88
CA ALA A 2 -10.68 6.36 24.40
C ALA A 2 -9.38 6.01 25.15
N LYS A 3 -9.09 4.71 25.25
CA LYS A 3 -7.76 4.25 25.63
C LYS A 3 -6.85 4.22 24.42
N SER A 4 -5.54 4.26 24.63
CA SER A 4 -4.59 4.17 23.53
C SER A 4 -3.45 3.21 23.84
N ILE A 5 -2.84 2.66 22.79
CA ILE A 5 -1.60 1.92 22.83
C ILE A 5 -0.80 2.22 21.57
N MET A 6 0.52 2.35 21.70
CA MET A 6 1.36 2.69 20.57
C MET A 6 2.39 1.61 20.27
N ILE A 7 2.49 1.20 19.03
CA ILE A 7 3.50 0.27 18.53
C ILE A 7 4.62 1.06 17.86
N GLN A 8 5.82 1.00 18.43
CA GLN A 8 7.04 1.57 17.86
C GLN A 8 8.03 0.46 17.50
N GLY A 9 8.95 0.73 16.59
CA GLY A 9 9.95 -0.25 16.18
C GLY A 9 11.37 0.24 16.36
N THR A 10 12.31 -0.67 16.54
CA THR A 10 13.74 -0.35 16.58
C THR A 10 14.28 0.11 15.23
N MET A 11 13.54 -0.15 14.13
CA MET A 11 13.88 0.24 12.76
C MET A 11 12.64 0.16 11.85
N SER A 12 12.80 0.56 10.58
CA SER A 12 11.79 0.30 9.54
C SER A 12 11.66 -1.22 9.28
N ASN A 13 10.52 -1.65 8.77
CA ASN A 13 10.23 -3.05 8.38
C ASN A 13 10.31 -4.10 9.50
N VAL A 14 10.30 -3.69 10.78
CA VAL A 14 10.23 -4.65 11.91
C VAL A 14 8.86 -5.32 12.06
N GLY A 15 7.85 -4.91 11.26
CA GLY A 15 6.50 -5.47 11.30
C GLY A 15 5.49 -4.67 12.14
N LYS A 16 5.75 -3.37 12.40
CA LYS A 16 4.82 -2.49 13.15
C LYS A 16 3.41 -2.51 12.59
N SER A 17 3.28 -2.33 11.26
CA SER A 17 1.98 -2.19 10.60
C SER A 17 1.14 -3.48 10.71
N ALA A 18 1.77 -4.65 10.53
CA ALA A 18 1.11 -5.93 10.70
C ALA A 18 0.69 -6.18 12.17
N LEU A 19 1.57 -5.86 13.14
CA LEU A 19 1.23 -6.01 14.55
C LEU A 19 0.12 -5.04 14.98
N ALA A 20 0.11 -3.81 14.46
CA ALA A 20 -0.97 -2.87 14.69
C ALA A 20 -2.31 -3.38 14.12
N ALA A 21 -2.31 -3.90 12.89
CA ALA A 21 -3.49 -4.51 12.28
C ALA A 21 -3.98 -5.73 13.07
N GLY A 22 -3.05 -6.62 13.46
CA GLY A 22 -3.38 -7.79 14.28
C GLY A 22 -3.99 -7.41 15.63
N LEU A 23 -3.42 -6.41 16.30
CA LEU A 23 -3.97 -5.90 17.56
C LEU A 23 -5.34 -5.24 17.36
N CYS A 24 -5.54 -4.46 16.29
CA CYS A 24 -6.86 -3.93 15.92
C CYS A 24 -7.88 -5.05 15.75
N ARG A 25 -7.51 -6.14 15.04
CA ARG A 25 -8.40 -7.29 14.82
C ARG A 25 -8.71 -8.04 16.12
N VAL A 26 -7.70 -8.31 16.95
CA VAL A 26 -7.89 -8.94 18.28
C VAL A 26 -8.87 -8.15 19.14
N LEU A 27 -8.64 -6.83 19.28
CA LEU A 27 -9.49 -5.97 20.10
C LEU A 27 -10.92 -5.87 19.54
N LYS A 28 -11.08 -5.84 18.20
CA LYS A 28 -12.40 -5.93 17.54
C LYS A 28 -13.12 -7.23 17.88
N GLN A 29 -12.42 -8.38 17.77
CA GLN A 29 -12.99 -9.68 18.11
C GLN A 29 -13.42 -9.78 19.57
N ASP A 30 -12.75 -9.06 20.47
CA ASP A 30 -13.08 -8.97 21.89
C ASP A 30 -14.20 -7.94 22.20
N GLY A 31 -14.79 -7.33 21.16
CA GLY A 31 -15.99 -6.50 21.25
C GLY A 31 -15.74 -5.00 21.41
N TYR A 32 -14.49 -4.51 21.33
CA TYR A 32 -14.17 -3.10 21.40
C TYR A 32 -14.35 -2.40 20.03
N LYS A 33 -14.73 -1.13 20.06
CA LYS A 33 -14.65 -0.26 18.89
C LYS A 33 -13.23 0.28 18.79
N VAL A 34 -12.50 -0.13 17.77
CA VAL A 34 -11.07 0.15 17.61
C VAL A 34 -10.82 0.97 16.36
N ALA A 35 -9.94 1.95 16.44
CA ALA A 35 -9.42 2.66 15.28
C ALA A 35 -7.89 2.62 15.25
N PRO A 36 -7.27 2.47 14.07
CA PRO A 36 -5.85 2.71 13.89
C PRO A 36 -5.56 4.20 13.81
N PHE A 37 -4.31 4.58 14.13
CA PHE A 37 -3.83 5.94 13.96
C PHE A 37 -2.33 5.97 13.64
N LYS A 38 -1.93 6.78 12.67
CA LYS A 38 -0.53 7.07 12.38
C LYS A 38 -0.40 8.54 12.04
N SER A 39 0.20 9.31 12.92
CA SER A 39 0.27 10.78 12.80
C SER A 39 0.87 11.25 11.49
N GLN A 40 1.94 10.59 11.04
CA GLN A 40 2.59 10.84 9.76
C GLN A 40 3.01 9.53 9.11
N ASN A 41 2.71 9.42 7.83
CA ASN A 41 3.16 8.31 7.00
C ASN A 41 3.99 8.81 5.82
N MET A 42 4.96 7.99 5.36
CA MET A 42 5.71 8.23 4.13
C MET A 42 5.57 7.00 3.25
N ALA A 43 4.71 7.07 2.23
CA ALA A 43 4.42 5.93 1.37
C ALA A 43 4.05 6.37 -0.05
N LEU A 44 4.34 5.52 -1.04
CA LEU A 44 3.85 5.70 -2.42
C LEU A 44 2.47 5.09 -2.60
N ASN A 45 2.16 4.03 -1.85
CA ASN A 45 0.85 3.38 -1.88
C ASN A 45 -0.16 4.20 -1.09
N SER A 46 -1.23 4.60 -1.74
CA SER A 46 -2.33 5.34 -1.14
C SER A 46 -3.69 4.81 -1.59
N PHE A 47 -4.72 5.26 -0.92
CA PHE A 47 -6.10 4.88 -1.14
C PHE A 47 -6.98 6.13 -1.06
N ILE A 48 -8.14 6.09 -1.71
CA ILE A 48 -9.13 7.16 -1.68
C ILE A 48 -10.33 6.73 -0.83
N THR A 49 -10.62 7.51 0.22
CA THR A 49 -11.79 7.28 1.09
C THR A 49 -13.09 7.61 0.36
N LYS A 50 -14.24 7.28 0.96
CA LYS A 50 -15.56 7.62 0.40
C LYS A 50 -15.77 9.13 0.19
N GLU A 51 -15.09 9.94 0.97
CA GLU A 51 -15.15 11.40 0.88
C GLU A 51 -14.20 11.98 -0.19
N GLY A 52 -13.52 11.14 -0.98
CA GLY A 52 -12.53 11.57 -1.96
C GLY A 52 -11.22 12.06 -1.34
N LEU A 53 -10.90 11.64 -0.11
CA LEU A 53 -9.70 12.02 0.62
C LEU A 53 -8.64 10.93 0.50
N GLU A 54 -7.35 11.34 0.44
CA GLU A 54 -6.22 10.44 0.25
C GLU A 54 -5.58 10.04 1.58
N MET A 55 -5.30 8.74 1.78
CA MET A 55 -4.60 8.22 2.96
C MET A 55 -3.64 7.08 2.60
N GLY A 56 -2.72 6.77 3.52
CA GLY A 56 -1.74 5.68 3.35
C GLY A 56 -2.39 4.30 3.42
N ARG A 57 -1.93 3.37 2.56
CA ARG A 57 -2.50 2.01 2.44
C ARG A 57 -2.39 1.18 3.72
N ALA A 58 -1.32 1.36 4.50
CA ALA A 58 -1.17 0.63 5.78
C ALA A 58 -2.31 0.93 6.77
N GLN A 59 -2.76 2.19 6.86
CA GLN A 59 -3.86 2.54 7.75
C GLN A 59 -5.22 2.09 7.19
N VAL A 60 -5.34 1.93 5.88
CA VAL A 60 -6.50 1.26 5.25
C VAL A 60 -6.57 -0.19 5.69
N MET A 61 -5.47 -0.95 5.55
CA MET A 61 -5.37 -2.34 6.02
C MET A 61 -5.72 -2.47 7.52
N GLN A 62 -5.22 -1.56 8.35
CA GLN A 62 -5.50 -1.56 9.79
C GLN A 62 -6.97 -1.23 10.09
N ALA A 63 -7.60 -0.32 9.34
CA ALA A 63 -9.02 -0.01 9.45
C ALA A 63 -9.89 -1.19 9.01
N GLU A 64 -9.54 -1.85 7.90
CA GLU A 64 -10.18 -3.07 7.44
C GLU A 64 -10.07 -4.19 8.51
N ALA A 65 -8.88 -4.39 9.09
CA ALA A 65 -8.68 -5.34 10.18
C ALA A 65 -9.56 -5.01 11.42
N ALA A 66 -9.73 -3.72 11.74
CA ALA A 66 -10.64 -3.26 12.78
C ALA A 66 -12.13 -3.39 12.38
N GLY A 67 -12.43 -3.70 11.11
CA GLY A 67 -13.78 -3.80 10.57
C GLY A 67 -14.50 -2.47 10.47
N ILE A 68 -13.80 -1.41 10.17
CA ILE A 68 -14.32 -0.05 10.02
C ILE A 68 -13.91 0.54 8.68
N GLU A 69 -14.68 1.51 8.18
CA GLU A 69 -14.33 2.26 6.98
C GLU A 69 -13.07 3.10 7.23
N PRO A 70 -12.13 3.13 6.27
CA PRO A 70 -10.96 4.00 6.35
C PRO A 70 -11.35 5.48 6.28
N GLU A 71 -10.89 6.27 7.24
CA GLU A 71 -11.06 7.72 7.28
C GLU A 71 -9.68 8.40 7.22
N ALA A 72 -9.54 9.49 6.45
CA ALA A 72 -8.25 10.19 6.30
C ALA A 72 -7.67 10.72 7.62
N ILE A 73 -8.51 10.93 8.64
CA ILE A 73 -8.09 11.31 10.00
C ILE A 73 -7.30 10.21 10.70
N MET A 74 -7.35 8.96 10.25
CA MET A 74 -6.49 7.87 10.75
C MET A 74 -5.04 8.03 10.32
N ASN A 75 -4.78 8.82 9.27
CA ASN A 75 -3.45 9.19 8.80
C ASN A 75 -3.42 10.67 8.38
N PRO A 76 -3.41 11.61 9.35
CA PRO A 76 -3.55 13.03 9.09
C PRO A 76 -2.44 13.63 8.24
N ILE A 77 -1.23 13.05 8.25
CA ILE A 77 -0.14 13.50 7.38
C ILE A 77 0.35 12.33 6.52
N LEU A 78 0.28 12.49 5.19
CA LEU A 78 0.88 11.56 4.24
C LEU A 78 1.91 12.30 3.37
N LEU A 79 3.12 11.78 3.33
CA LEU A 79 4.20 12.25 2.48
C LEU A 79 4.40 11.28 1.32
N LYS A 80 4.29 11.76 0.09
CA LYS A 80 4.58 10.95 -1.11
C LYS A 80 5.85 11.46 -1.77
N PRO A 81 6.97 10.72 -1.68
CA PRO A 81 8.22 11.10 -2.34
C PRO A 81 8.01 11.32 -3.83
N THR A 82 8.39 12.50 -4.33
CA THR A 82 8.32 12.85 -5.76
C THR A 82 9.68 12.69 -6.43
N ASN A 83 10.75 12.98 -5.68
CA ASN A 83 12.14 12.83 -6.08
C ASN A 83 13.01 12.60 -4.83
N ASP A 84 14.33 12.57 -4.98
CA ASP A 84 15.25 12.26 -3.87
C ASP A 84 15.24 13.30 -2.73
N THR A 85 14.70 14.49 -2.94
CA THR A 85 14.77 15.60 -1.98
C THR A 85 13.42 16.24 -1.66
N GLY A 86 12.34 15.85 -2.34
CA GLY A 86 11.02 16.44 -2.19
C GLY A 86 9.90 15.41 -2.05
N SER A 87 8.84 15.81 -1.36
CA SER A 87 7.63 15.03 -1.20
C SER A 87 6.38 15.88 -1.41
N GLN A 88 5.38 15.30 -2.03
CA GLN A 88 4.03 15.86 -1.97
C GLN A 88 3.50 15.68 -0.55
N VAL A 89 3.08 16.78 0.07
CA VAL A 89 2.52 16.79 1.43
C VAL A 89 1.01 16.79 1.35
N ILE A 90 0.39 15.86 2.06
CA ILE A 90 -1.06 15.67 2.13
C ILE A 90 -1.46 15.79 3.59
N ILE A 91 -2.39 16.69 3.91
CA ILE A 91 -2.91 16.94 5.26
C ILE A 91 -4.40 16.62 5.30
N ASN A 92 -4.80 15.72 6.20
CA ASN A 92 -6.19 15.24 6.32
C ASN A 92 -6.78 14.88 4.94
N GLY A 93 -6.00 14.14 4.15
CA GLY A 93 -6.39 13.65 2.84
C GLY A 93 -6.35 14.69 1.69
N LYS A 94 -5.93 15.94 1.94
CA LYS A 94 -5.86 16.99 0.93
C LYS A 94 -4.41 17.37 0.63
N PRO A 95 -3.96 17.35 -0.64
CA PRO A 95 -2.62 17.79 -0.99
C PRO A 95 -2.50 19.30 -0.77
N ILE A 96 -1.41 19.71 -0.14
CA ILE A 96 -1.09 21.13 0.12
C ILE A 96 0.10 21.64 -0.71
N GLY A 97 0.76 20.77 -1.46
CA GLY A 97 1.87 21.10 -2.35
C GLY A 97 3.02 20.12 -2.23
N VAL A 98 4.10 20.43 -2.96
CA VAL A 98 5.37 19.69 -2.90
C VAL A 98 6.36 20.52 -2.08
N MET A 99 7.01 19.88 -1.11
CA MET A 99 8.00 20.52 -0.23
C MET A 99 9.31 19.74 -0.26
N ALA A 100 10.42 20.47 -0.23
CA ALA A 100 11.72 19.85 0.03
C ALA A 100 11.78 19.33 1.48
N ALA A 101 12.50 18.24 1.73
CA ALA A 101 12.58 17.63 3.05
C ALA A 101 13.01 18.65 4.13
N ARG A 102 14.01 19.51 3.84
CA ARG A 102 14.46 20.56 4.78
C ARG A 102 13.37 21.58 5.11
N GLU A 103 12.53 21.93 4.16
CA GLU A 103 11.40 22.85 4.34
C GLU A 103 10.32 22.20 5.19
N TYR A 104 9.92 20.97 4.85
CA TYR A 104 8.96 20.19 5.64
C TYR A 104 9.40 20.09 7.11
N TYR A 105 10.68 19.77 7.37
CA TYR A 105 11.21 19.66 8.74
C TYR A 105 11.11 20.96 9.54
N ARG A 106 11.18 22.14 8.91
CA ARG A 106 11.02 23.42 9.60
C ARG A 106 9.57 23.68 10.05
N HIS A 107 8.62 23.20 9.26
CA HIS A 107 7.19 23.49 9.44
C HIS A 107 6.41 22.32 10.10
N LYS A 108 7.02 21.14 10.24
CA LYS A 108 6.26 19.95 10.63
C LYS A 108 5.56 20.07 12.00
N LYS A 109 6.07 20.87 12.93
CA LYS A 109 5.40 21.16 14.21
C LYS A 109 4.13 22.00 14.07
N GLU A 110 4.02 22.77 13.01
CA GLU A 110 2.83 23.57 12.73
C GLU A 110 1.61 22.68 12.39
N TYR A 111 1.88 21.42 12.06
CA TYR A 111 0.84 20.41 11.78
C TYR A 111 0.34 19.68 13.03
N ILE A 112 0.96 19.89 14.22
CA ILE A 112 0.50 19.25 15.47
C ILE A 112 -0.97 19.52 15.77
N PRO A 113 -1.52 20.74 15.60
CA PRO A 113 -2.96 20.96 15.77
C PRO A 113 -3.81 20.05 14.87
N ALA A 114 -3.49 19.93 13.58
CA ALA A 114 -4.23 19.07 12.66
C ALA A 114 -4.13 17.58 13.04
N ILE A 115 -2.96 17.13 13.53
CA ILE A 115 -2.77 15.77 14.05
C ILE A 115 -3.65 15.53 15.27
N MET A 116 -3.66 16.46 16.22
CA MET A 116 -4.42 16.31 17.46
C MET A 116 -5.91 16.46 17.28
N ASP A 117 -6.37 17.32 16.35
CA ASP A 117 -7.79 17.42 15.98
C ASP A 117 -8.29 16.09 15.42
N ALA A 118 -7.50 15.47 14.50
CA ALA A 118 -7.80 14.15 13.94
C ALA A 118 -7.82 13.06 15.03
N TYR A 119 -6.81 13.05 15.90
CA TYR A 119 -6.73 12.11 17.03
C TYR A 119 -7.93 12.25 17.98
N HIS A 120 -8.27 13.46 18.41
CA HIS A 120 -9.41 13.71 19.29
C HIS A 120 -10.77 13.42 18.64
N GLU A 121 -10.85 13.51 17.30
CA GLU A 121 -12.06 13.07 16.60
C GLU A 121 -12.24 11.55 16.69
N LEU A 122 -11.16 10.77 16.49
CA LEU A 122 -11.19 9.31 16.70
C LEU A 122 -11.46 8.96 18.16
N GLU A 123 -10.85 9.69 19.10
CA GLU A 123 -11.03 9.49 20.55
C GLU A 123 -12.52 9.61 20.99
N ARG A 124 -13.29 10.41 20.28
CA ARG A 124 -14.76 10.54 20.52
C ARG A 124 -15.60 9.40 19.94
N LYS A 125 -15.09 8.71 18.90
CA LYS A 125 -15.83 7.69 18.14
C LYS A 125 -15.56 6.27 18.60
N TYR A 126 -14.35 6.00 19.14
CA TYR A 126 -13.83 4.67 19.41
C TYR A 126 -13.48 4.48 20.88
N ASP A 127 -13.43 3.22 21.31
CA ASP A 127 -13.04 2.84 22.69
C ASP A 127 -11.52 2.79 22.84
N ILE A 128 -10.83 2.33 21.77
CA ILE A 128 -9.38 2.13 21.76
C ILE A 128 -8.78 2.67 20.47
N ILE A 129 -7.65 3.36 20.57
CA ILE A 129 -6.85 3.80 19.44
C ILE A 129 -5.52 3.06 19.45
N VAL A 130 -5.24 2.30 18.38
CA VAL A 130 -3.95 1.64 18.16
C VAL A 130 -3.08 2.55 17.29
N ILE A 131 -2.04 3.12 17.91
CA ILE A 131 -1.16 4.08 17.25
C ILE A 131 0.06 3.35 16.69
N GLU A 132 0.43 3.65 15.44
CA GLU A 132 1.66 3.15 14.83
C GLU A 132 2.70 4.28 14.72
N GLY A 133 3.93 4.00 15.16
CA GLY A 133 5.08 4.88 14.96
C GLY A 133 5.71 4.72 13.56
N ALA A 134 6.68 5.56 13.23
CA ALA A 134 7.40 5.50 11.96
C ALA A 134 8.92 5.41 12.17
N GLY A 135 9.60 4.51 11.45
CA GLY A 135 11.03 4.29 11.61
C GLY A 135 11.39 3.83 13.01
N SER A 136 12.29 4.55 13.69
CA SER A 136 12.78 4.26 15.03
C SER A 136 12.73 5.50 15.93
N PRO A 137 12.37 5.36 17.23
CA PRO A 137 12.50 6.45 18.20
C PRO A 137 13.96 6.78 18.55
N ALA A 138 14.91 5.93 18.13
CA ALA A 138 16.34 6.13 18.36
C ALA A 138 17.00 7.11 17.37
N GLU A 139 16.24 7.71 16.45
CA GLU A 139 16.73 8.76 15.54
C GLU A 139 16.95 10.08 16.32
N ILE A 140 17.99 10.09 17.18
CA ILE A 140 18.26 11.16 18.14
C ILE A 140 18.49 12.53 17.49
N ASN A 141 18.99 12.55 16.24
CA ASN A 141 19.18 13.75 15.42
C ASN A 141 17.85 14.41 14.99
N LEU A 142 16.74 13.65 14.97
CA LEU A 142 15.39 14.11 14.58
C LEU A 142 14.46 14.32 15.78
N LYS A 143 14.91 13.99 17.00
CA LYS A 143 14.12 13.92 18.22
C LYS A 143 13.42 15.25 18.58
N LYS A 144 14.13 16.38 18.41
CA LYS A 144 13.61 17.72 18.77
C LYS A 144 12.25 18.03 18.11
N ASP A 145 12.03 17.50 16.91
CA ASP A 145 10.84 17.76 16.09
C ASP A 145 10.06 16.48 15.83
N ASP A 146 10.16 15.49 16.72
CA ASP A 146 9.43 14.21 16.60
C ASP A 146 7.93 14.42 16.82
N ILE A 147 7.14 14.01 15.85
CA ILE A 147 5.66 13.98 15.88
C ILE A 147 5.12 12.57 15.57
N VAL A 148 6.01 11.56 15.46
CA VAL A 148 5.64 10.23 14.95
C VAL A 148 5.93 9.08 15.91
N ASN A 149 6.90 9.23 16.80
CA ASN A 149 7.29 8.21 17.78
C ASN A 149 7.04 8.71 19.20
N MET A 150 8.08 8.98 20.00
CA MET A 150 7.91 9.44 21.39
C MET A 150 7.21 10.78 21.48
N GLY A 151 7.36 11.67 20.49
CA GLY A 151 6.58 12.91 20.40
C GLY A 151 5.09 12.64 20.32
N MET A 152 4.64 11.71 19.45
CA MET A 152 3.23 11.33 19.38
C MET A 152 2.76 10.57 20.62
N ALA A 153 3.61 9.68 21.19
CA ALA A 153 3.30 8.98 22.43
C ALA A 153 3.05 9.96 23.61
N LYS A 154 3.82 11.06 23.67
CA LYS A 154 3.62 12.13 24.67
C LYS A 154 2.32 12.89 24.43
N LEU A 155 2.02 13.25 23.16
CA LEU A 155 0.81 14.00 22.79
C LEU A 155 -0.48 13.21 23.08
N ALA A 156 -0.47 11.89 22.81
CA ALA A 156 -1.61 11.01 23.05
C ALA A 156 -1.64 10.38 24.45
N ASP A 157 -0.65 10.68 25.30
CA ASP A 157 -0.40 10.00 26.59
C ASP A 157 -0.45 8.47 26.49
N ALA A 158 0.09 7.92 25.40
CA ALA A 158 0.01 6.52 25.05
C ALA A 158 1.16 5.70 25.66
N PRO A 159 0.88 4.52 26.26
CA PRO A 159 1.90 3.52 26.54
C PRO A 159 2.43 2.92 25.23
N VAL A 160 3.71 2.53 25.25
CA VAL A 160 4.44 2.08 24.06
C VAL A 160 4.83 0.61 24.19
N LEU A 161 4.65 -0.15 23.11
CA LEU A 161 5.26 -1.45 22.87
C LEU A 161 6.38 -1.27 21.85
N LEU A 162 7.61 -1.63 22.21
CA LEU A 162 8.77 -1.52 21.33
C LEU A 162 9.05 -2.84 20.64
N VAL A 163 9.02 -2.88 19.30
CA VAL A 163 9.19 -4.07 18.47
C VAL A 163 10.60 -4.14 17.91
N GLY A 164 11.26 -5.29 18.06
CA GLY A 164 12.54 -5.61 17.43
C GLY A 164 12.40 -6.78 16.45
N ASP A 165 13.16 -6.73 15.35
CA ASP A 165 13.23 -7.77 14.31
C ASP A 165 14.42 -8.70 14.61
N ILE A 166 14.15 -10.01 14.88
CA ILE A 166 15.20 -10.99 15.18
C ILE A 166 15.75 -11.66 13.92
N ASP A 167 15.00 -11.68 12.81
CA ASP A 167 15.39 -12.40 11.57
C ASP A 167 16.68 -11.85 10.97
N ARG A 168 16.93 -10.55 11.16
CA ARG A 168 18.16 -9.88 10.70
C ARG A 168 19.36 -10.00 11.66
N GLY A 169 19.15 -10.57 12.85
CA GLY A 169 20.14 -10.64 13.92
C GLY A 169 20.30 -9.34 14.72
N GLY A 170 20.91 -9.45 15.90
CA GLY A 170 21.23 -8.30 16.75
C GLY A 170 20.05 -7.67 17.49
N VAL A 171 18.90 -8.31 17.58
CA VAL A 171 17.65 -7.75 18.17
C VAL A 171 17.85 -7.25 19.60
N PHE A 172 18.60 -7.96 20.44
CA PHE A 172 18.88 -7.54 21.82
C PHE A 172 19.63 -6.21 21.87
N ALA A 173 20.65 -6.05 20.99
CA ALA A 173 21.39 -4.79 20.89
C ALA A 173 20.50 -3.66 20.34
N GLN A 174 19.63 -3.94 19.38
CA GLN A 174 18.70 -2.95 18.81
C GLN A 174 17.73 -2.45 19.88
N ILE A 175 17.09 -3.35 20.65
CA ILE A 175 16.15 -2.96 21.72
C ILE A 175 16.88 -2.23 22.83
N ALA A 176 17.93 -2.81 23.40
CA ALA A 176 18.69 -2.20 24.50
C ALA A 176 19.31 -0.85 24.08
N GLY A 177 19.86 -0.75 22.87
CA GLY A 177 20.39 0.49 22.34
C GLY A 177 19.33 1.55 22.11
N THR A 178 18.16 1.17 21.60
CA THR A 178 17.02 2.08 21.45
C THR A 178 16.62 2.64 22.80
N VAL A 179 16.39 1.80 23.81
CA VAL A 179 16.02 2.21 25.18
C VAL A 179 17.10 3.11 25.79
N MET A 180 18.39 2.80 25.60
CA MET A 180 19.49 3.60 26.13
C MET A 180 19.53 5.03 25.55
N LEU A 181 19.13 5.22 24.29
CA LEU A 181 19.15 6.52 23.61
C LEU A 181 17.94 7.42 23.94
N LEU A 182 16.93 6.89 24.63
CA LEU A 182 15.75 7.64 25.03
C LEU A 182 15.95 8.39 26.34
N GLU A 183 15.20 9.48 26.53
CA GLU A 183 15.13 10.21 27.81
C GLU A 183 14.30 9.41 28.83
N GLU A 184 14.46 9.70 30.11
CA GLU A 184 13.82 8.96 31.21
C GLU A 184 12.27 8.98 31.12
N ASP A 185 11.68 10.10 30.72
CA ASP A 185 10.22 10.22 30.53
C ASP A 185 9.71 9.43 29.31
N GLU A 186 10.56 9.21 28.31
CA GLU A 186 10.27 8.39 27.14
C GLU A 186 10.43 6.90 27.44
N LYS A 187 11.51 6.52 28.17
CA LYS A 187 11.69 5.15 28.65
C LYS A 187 10.51 4.72 29.51
N ALA A 188 10.05 5.59 30.41
CA ALA A 188 8.91 5.32 31.27
C ALA A 188 7.60 5.03 30.52
N ARG A 189 7.47 5.44 29.24
CA ARG A 189 6.34 5.11 28.38
C ARG A 189 6.42 3.73 27.76
N ILE A 190 7.62 3.14 27.61
CA ILE A 190 7.76 1.78 27.08
C ILE A 190 7.32 0.80 28.17
N LYS A 191 6.20 0.13 27.94
CA LYS A 191 5.59 -0.80 28.89
C LYS A 191 5.84 -2.27 28.54
N GLY A 192 6.37 -2.53 27.34
CA GLY A 192 6.71 -3.86 26.89
C GLY A 192 7.56 -3.86 25.64
N THR A 193 8.27 -4.96 25.43
CA THR A 193 9.01 -5.21 24.20
C THR A 193 8.46 -6.45 23.49
N ILE A 194 8.50 -6.46 22.16
CA ILE A 194 8.07 -7.58 21.33
C ILE A 194 9.24 -7.99 20.45
N ILE A 195 9.57 -9.28 20.46
CA ILE A 195 10.50 -9.89 19.51
C ILE A 195 9.68 -10.40 18.34
N ASN A 196 9.87 -9.83 17.15
CA ASN A 196 9.10 -10.20 15.96
C ASN A 196 9.96 -10.96 14.94
N LYS A 197 9.30 -11.69 14.04
CA LYS A 197 9.88 -12.49 12.95
C LYS A 197 10.78 -13.62 13.45
N PHE A 198 10.41 -14.25 14.56
CA PHE A 198 11.18 -15.33 15.14
C PHE A 198 11.04 -16.62 14.32
N ARG A 199 12.17 -17.31 14.12
CA ARG A 199 12.22 -18.64 13.50
C ARG A 199 12.94 -19.59 14.43
N GLY A 200 12.33 -20.68 14.80
CA GLY A 200 12.94 -21.74 15.62
C GLY A 200 12.19 -22.03 16.91
N ASP A 201 12.90 -22.57 17.90
CA ASP A 201 12.36 -22.96 19.20
C ASP A 201 12.50 -21.81 20.20
N VAL A 202 11.37 -21.28 20.68
CA VAL A 202 11.32 -20.17 21.64
C VAL A 202 12.03 -20.51 22.95
N SER A 203 12.06 -21.78 23.37
CA SER A 203 12.73 -22.19 24.62
C SER A 203 14.24 -21.89 24.64
N ILE A 204 14.88 -21.89 23.44
CA ILE A 204 16.28 -21.51 23.28
C ILE A 204 16.48 -20.00 23.48
N LEU A 205 15.44 -19.19 23.14
CA LEU A 205 15.50 -17.75 23.25
C LEU A 205 15.22 -17.24 24.67
N GLU A 206 14.45 -17.99 25.49
CA GLU A 206 14.03 -17.57 26.83
C GLU A 206 15.13 -17.01 27.74
N PRO A 207 16.35 -17.63 27.85
CA PRO A 207 17.40 -17.05 28.66
C PRO A 207 17.81 -15.64 28.21
N GLY A 208 17.82 -15.41 26.88
CA GLY A 208 18.11 -14.10 26.29
C GLY A 208 17.03 -13.08 26.56
N LEU A 209 15.75 -13.48 26.58
CA LEU A 209 14.65 -12.60 26.94
C LEU A 209 14.78 -12.09 28.37
N ARG A 210 15.05 -12.98 29.34
CA ARG A 210 15.29 -12.60 30.74
C ARG A 210 16.49 -11.65 30.89
N MET A 211 17.58 -11.92 30.16
CA MET A 211 18.74 -11.01 30.14
C MET A 211 18.41 -9.63 29.54
N LEU A 212 17.51 -9.57 28.56
CA LEU A 212 17.04 -8.30 28.00
C LEU A 212 16.22 -7.52 29.03
N GLU A 213 15.27 -8.17 29.71
CA GLU A 213 14.46 -7.58 30.77
C GLU A 213 15.32 -7.02 31.90
N GLU A 214 16.31 -7.79 32.38
CA GLU A 214 17.27 -7.35 33.40
C GLU A 214 18.06 -6.10 32.98
N LYS A 215 18.39 -5.96 31.68
CA LYS A 215 19.19 -4.84 31.17
C LYS A 215 18.35 -3.60 30.89
N THR A 216 17.10 -3.75 30.54
CA THR A 216 16.23 -2.65 30.11
C THR A 216 15.22 -2.22 31.16
N ASP A 217 14.98 -3.06 32.17
CA ASP A 217 13.87 -2.93 33.15
C ASP A 217 12.49 -2.86 32.47
N ILE A 218 12.36 -3.51 31.31
CA ILE A 218 11.13 -3.54 30.52
C ILE A 218 10.78 -5.00 30.20
N PRO A 219 9.54 -5.44 30.49
CA PRO A 219 9.13 -6.83 30.22
C PRO A 219 9.07 -7.14 28.73
N VAL A 220 9.37 -8.38 28.37
CA VAL A 220 9.11 -8.92 27.04
C VAL A 220 7.68 -9.44 27.00
N THR A 221 6.79 -8.76 26.29
CA THR A 221 5.36 -9.06 26.21
C THR A 221 5.03 -10.13 25.18
N GLY A 222 6.01 -10.57 24.39
CA GLY A 222 5.79 -11.67 23.46
C GLY A 222 6.90 -11.87 22.43
N VAL A 223 6.86 -13.08 21.84
CA VAL A 223 7.71 -13.50 20.72
C VAL A 223 6.81 -13.93 19.59
N VAL A 224 6.78 -13.14 18.51
CA VAL A 224 5.92 -13.38 17.35
C VAL A 224 6.72 -14.15 16.28
N PRO A 225 6.21 -15.29 15.83
CA PRO A 225 6.89 -16.06 14.79
C PRO A 225 6.95 -15.30 13.47
N TYR A 226 7.87 -15.69 12.61
CA TYR A 226 7.82 -15.26 11.21
C TYR A 226 6.59 -15.90 10.56
N PHE A 227 5.77 -15.09 9.91
CA PHE A 227 4.56 -15.56 9.24
C PHE A 227 4.48 -15.02 7.81
N TYR A 228 3.77 -15.76 6.97
CA TYR A 228 3.44 -15.36 5.61
C TYR A 228 1.93 -15.20 5.53
N LEU A 229 1.47 -13.98 5.39
CA LEU A 229 0.07 -13.63 5.14
C LEU A 229 0.02 -12.65 3.97
N ASP A 230 -1.00 -12.78 3.15
CA ASP A 230 -1.22 -11.87 2.03
C ASP A 230 -1.93 -10.61 2.55
N LEU A 231 -1.15 -9.75 3.18
CA LEU A 231 -1.57 -8.46 3.69
C LEU A 231 -1.07 -7.35 2.78
N ASP A 232 -1.81 -6.26 2.72
CA ASP A 232 -1.38 -5.08 2.00
C ASP A 232 -0.10 -4.50 2.63
N GLU A 233 0.95 -4.41 1.83
CA GLU A 233 2.22 -3.84 2.26
C GLU A 233 2.31 -2.36 1.88
N GLU A 234 2.89 -1.57 2.78
CA GLU A 234 3.00 -0.12 2.63
C GLU A 234 4.14 0.30 1.73
N ASP A 235 5.27 -0.40 1.82
CA ASP A 235 6.54 0.07 1.29
C ASP A 235 6.87 -0.60 -0.05
N SER A 236 7.27 0.21 -1.04
CA SER A 236 7.83 -0.26 -2.31
C SER A 236 9.17 -1.00 -2.18
N LEU A 237 9.75 -1.05 -0.96
CA LEU A 237 10.92 -1.86 -0.60
C LEU A 237 10.55 -3.24 -0.02
N THR A 238 9.32 -3.66 -0.16
CA THR A 238 8.78 -4.91 0.39
C THR A 238 9.52 -6.15 -0.09
N GLU A 239 9.55 -7.18 0.78
CA GLU A 239 10.06 -8.51 0.44
C GLU A 239 9.21 -9.22 -0.63
N ARG A 240 7.98 -8.73 -0.89
CA ARG A 240 7.07 -9.20 -1.95
C ARG A 240 7.75 -9.24 -3.32
N PHE A 241 8.58 -8.24 -3.63
CA PHE A 241 9.33 -8.20 -4.89
C PHE A 241 10.50 -9.18 -4.96
N GLN A 242 10.82 -9.86 -3.86
CA GLN A 242 11.88 -10.86 -3.75
C GLN A 242 11.35 -12.30 -3.61
N LYS A 243 10.01 -12.47 -3.55
CA LYS A 243 9.40 -13.80 -3.48
C LYS A 243 9.87 -14.63 -4.66
N LYS A 244 10.27 -15.87 -4.39
CA LYS A 244 10.56 -16.86 -5.44
C LYS A 244 9.29 -17.07 -6.27
N GLU A 245 9.49 -17.19 -7.58
CA GLU A 245 8.44 -17.50 -8.53
C GLU A 245 7.59 -18.68 -8.04
N LYS A 246 6.30 -18.46 -7.86
CA LYS A 246 5.33 -19.53 -7.63
C LYS A 246 5.04 -20.13 -9.01
N PRO A 247 5.23 -21.43 -9.23
CA PRO A 247 4.83 -22.04 -10.49
C PRO A 247 3.33 -21.85 -10.71
N GLY A 248 2.95 -21.26 -11.83
CA GLY A 248 1.56 -21.07 -12.22
C GLY A 248 1.33 -21.48 -13.68
N LEU A 249 0.07 -21.70 -14.07
CA LEU A 249 -0.30 -21.94 -15.45
C LEU A 249 -0.16 -20.67 -16.30
N ILE A 250 -0.36 -19.51 -15.68
CA ILE A 250 -0.26 -18.17 -16.26
C ILE A 250 0.94 -17.43 -15.66
N ASP A 251 1.80 -16.91 -16.51
CA ASP A 251 2.97 -16.08 -16.13
C ASP A 251 2.66 -14.61 -16.43
N LEU A 252 2.53 -13.80 -15.37
CA LEU A 252 2.34 -12.36 -15.44
C LEU A 252 3.65 -11.63 -15.13
N ALA A 253 4.16 -10.85 -16.09
CA ALA A 253 5.30 -9.96 -15.85
C ALA A 253 4.79 -8.56 -15.52
N VAL A 254 5.07 -8.10 -14.32
CA VAL A 254 4.77 -6.75 -13.85
C VAL A 254 6.01 -5.90 -13.93
N ILE A 255 5.97 -4.78 -14.64
CA ILE A 255 7.12 -3.89 -14.72
C ILE A 255 7.31 -3.19 -13.38
N ARG A 256 8.44 -3.48 -12.72
CA ARG A 256 8.81 -2.86 -11.46
C ARG A 256 9.50 -1.53 -11.71
N PHE A 257 8.71 -0.47 -11.79
CA PHE A 257 9.24 0.88 -11.90
C PHE A 257 10.02 1.30 -10.64
N PRO A 258 11.02 2.19 -10.75
CA PRO A 258 11.71 2.77 -9.60
C PRO A 258 10.77 3.46 -8.60
N ARG A 259 9.67 4.05 -9.10
CA ARG A 259 8.65 4.72 -8.29
C ARG A 259 7.28 4.07 -8.41
N ILE A 260 7.27 2.73 -8.52
CA ILE A 260 6.03 1.94 -8.54
C ILE A 260 5.13 2.38 -7.39
N SER A 261 3.85 2.56 -7.67
CA SER A 261 2.83 2.91 -6.68
C SER A 261 1.60 2.03 -6.86
N ASN A 262 0.84 1.85 -5.78
CA ASN A 262 -0.39 1.07 -5.77
C ASN A 262 -0.22 -0.36 -6.32
N PHE A 263 0.94 -0.98 -6.09
CA PHE A 263 1.20 -2.36 -6.53
C PHE A 263 0.28 -3.38 -5.85
N THR A 264 -0.44 -2.98 -4.80
CA THR A 264 -1.51 -3.77 -4.18
C THR A 264 -2.66 -4.07 -5.13
N ASP A 265 -2.81 -3.33 -6.23
CA ASP A 265 -3.76 -3.65 -7.31
C ASP A 265 -3.61 -5.08 -7.85
N LEU A 266 -2.42 -5.67 -7.70
CA LEU A 266 -2.10 -7.00 -8.22
C LEU A 266 -2.27 -8.12 -7.19
N ALA A 267 -2.55 -7.76 -5.94
CA ALA A 267 -2.70 -8.73 -4.85
C ALA A 267 -3.80 -9.79 -5.12
N PRO A 268 -4.96 -9.43 -5.69
CA PRO A 268 -5.95 -10.44 -6.05
C PRO A 268 -5.46 -11.46 -7.09
N LEU A 269 -4.63 -11.03 -8.04
CA LEU A 269 -4.04 -11.94 -9.04
C LEU A 269 -2.94 -12.82 -8.43
N GLU A 270 -2.17 -12.31 -7.47
CA GLU A 270 -1.15 -13.08 -6.75
C GLU A 270 -1.75 -14.16 -5.83
N ALA A 271 -2.98 -13.95 -5.35
CA ALA A 271 -3.71 -14.91 -4.53
C ALA A 271 -4.24 -16.12 -5.33
N LEU A 272 -4.38 -15.99 -6.65
CA LEU A 272 -4.83 -17.08 -7.53
C LEU A 272 -3.75 -18.16 -7.65
N GLU A 273 -4.14 -19.43 -7.48
CA GLU A 273 -3.19 -20.55 -7.50
C GLU A 273 -2.57 -20.77 -8.87
N GLU A 274 -3.32 -20.50 -9.93
CA GLU A 274 -2.93 -20.69 -11.32
C GLU A 274 -1.99 -19.59 -11.84
N VAL A 275 -1.82 -18.49 -11.08
CA VAL A 275 -1.09 -17.31 -11.54
C VAL A 275 0.27 -17.22 -10.87
N SER A 276 1.30 -17.03 -11.69
CA SER A 276 2.64 -16.60 -11.27
C SER A 276 2.82 -15.13 -11.59
N VAL A 277 2.93 -14.27 -10.57
CA VAL A 277 3.20 -12.84 -10.75
C VAL A 277 4.68 -12.58 -10.47
N ARG A 278 5.38 -12.03 -11.47
CA ARG A 278 6.80 -11.67 -11.39
C ARG A 278 7.00 -10.19 -11.58
N TYR A 279 7.71 -9.57 -10.64
CA TYR A 279 8.11 -8.17 -10.74
C TYR A 279 9.44 -8.07 -11.47
N VAL A 280 9.45 -7.42 -12.63
CA VAL A 280 10.56 -7.38 -13.59
C VAL A 280 11.18 -5.99 -13.63
N SER A 281 12.46 -5.90 -13.32
CA SER A 281 13.24 -4.64 -13.32
C SER A 281 14.32 -4.59 -14.41
N SER A 282 14.55 -5.70 -15.10
CA SER A 282 15.54 -5.79 -16.18
C SER A 282 15.07 -6.66 -17.35
N PRO A 283 15.60 -6.44 -18.57
CA PRO A 283 15.27 -7.27 -19.73
C PRO A 283 15.62 -8.74 -19.56
N ALA A 284 16.58 -9.08 -18.70
CA ALA A 284 16.98 -10.46 -18.41
C ALA A 284 15.92 -11.22 -17.62
N GLU A 285 15.20 -10.52 -16.73
CA GLU A 285 14.10 -11.08 -15.92
C GLU A 285 12.79 -11.20 -16.71
N PHE A 286 12.65 -10.53 -17.85
CA PHE A 286 11.39 -10.43 -18.59
C PHE A 286 10.85 -11.78 -19.04
N GLY A 287 11.73 -12.67 -19.55
CA GLY A 287 11.34 -14.00 -20.04
C GLY A 287 10.38 -13.93 -21.24
N ASN A 288 9.36 -14.80 -21.20
CA ASN A 288 8.31 -14.88 -22.22
C ASN A 288 6.93 -15.00 -21.54
N PRO A 289 6.45 -13.95 -20.87
CA PRO A 289 5.21 -14.00 -20.11
C PRO A 289 3.98 -14.18 -21.00
N ASP A 290 2.87 -14.59 -20.38
CA ASP A 290 1.57 -14.66 -21.04
C ASP A 290 0.92 -13.27 -21.13
N ALA A 291 1.11 -12.44 -20.10
CA ALA A 291 0.70 -11.05 -20.13
C ALA A 291 1.73 -10.13 -19.43
N VAL A 292 1.72 -8.87 -19.83
CA VAL A 292 2.55 -7.81 -19.21
C VAL A 292 1.64 -6.76 -18.59
N ILE A 293 1.94 -6.40 -17.32
CA ILE A 293 1.24 -5.32 -16.62
C ILE A 293 2.20 -4.16 -16.39
N LEU A 294 1.80 -2.96 -16.79
CA LEU A 294 2.44 -1.70 -16.44
C LEU A 294 1.63 -1.08 -15.31
N PRO A 295 2.10 -1.16 -14.06
CA PRO A 295 1.36 -0.66 -12.90
C PRO A 295 1.40 0.86 -12.79
N GLY A 296 0.73 1.39 -11.77
CA GLY A 296 0.83 2.80 -11.40
C GLY A 296 2.24 3.20 -10.97
N THR A 297 2.56 4.46 -11.17
CA THR A 297 3.82 5.05 -10.72
C THR A 297 3.62 6.49 -10.25
N LYS A 298 4.50 6.95 -9.36
CA LYS A 298 4.47 8.33 -8.86
C LYS A 298 5.12 9.33 -9.82
N ASN A 299 5.93 8.88 -10.76
CA ASN A 299 6.54 9.75 -11.79
C ASN A 299 6.58 9.03 -13.13
N THR A 300 5.52 9.23 -13.90
CA THR A 300 5.25 8.53 -15.16
C THR A 300 6.36 8.77 -16.19
N ILE A 301 6.75 10.02 -16.40
CA ILE A 301 7.74 10.38 -17.43
C ILE A 301 9.11 9.83 -17.08
N SER A 302 9.57 10.02 -15.82
CA SER A 302 10.88 9.52 -15.41
C SER A 302 10.96 7.99 -15.49
N ASP A 303 9.89 7.28 -15.12
CA ASP A 303 9.86 5.83 -15.12
C ASP A 303 9.73 5.26 -16.54
N LEU A 304 9.02 5.94 -17.45
CA LEU A 304 9.03 5.62 -18.88
C LEU A 304 10.43 5.77 -19.48
N LEU A 305 11.12 6.88 -19.20
CA LEU A 305 12.49 7.10 -19.67
C LEU A 305 13.46 6.08 -19.11
N TRP A 306 13.32 5.69 -17.82
CA TRP A 306 14.09 4.62 -17.21
C TRP A 306 13.84 3.28 -17.92
N MET A 307 12.58 2.91 -18.19
CA MET A 307 12.19 1.68 -18.88
C MET A 307 12.76 1.64 -20.32
N ARG A 308 12.80 2.78 -20.97
CA ARG A 308 13.39 2.96 -22.31
C ARG A 308 14.92 2.79 -22.28
N GLN A 309 15.59 3.40 -21.31
CA GLN A 309 17.04 3.35 -21.16
C GLN A 309 17.57 1.95 -20.82
N ASN A 310 16.86 1.20 -20.01
CA ASN A 310 17.25 -0.15 -19.62
C ASN A 310 16.83 -1.24 -20.62
N GLY A 311 16.03 -0.89 -21.65
CA GLY A 311 15.59 -1.79 -22.71
C GLY A 311 14.33 -2.62 -22.41
N LEU A 312 13.64 -2.39 -21.29
CA LEU A 312 12.37 -3.05 -20.97
C LEU A 312 11.25 -2.60 -21.93
N GLU A 313 11.21 -1.31 -22.32
CA GLU A 313 10.25 -0.83 -23.31
C GLU A 313 10.28 -1.67 -24.61
N ALA A 314 11.48 -1.97 -25.13
CA ALA A 314 11.62 -2.81 -26.31
C ALA A 314 11.08 -4.24 -26.11
N ARG A 315 11.17 -4.78 -24.89
CA ARG A 315 10.58 -6.07 -24.54
C ARG A 315 9.06 -6.03 -24.56
N VAL A 316 8.45 -5.00 -23.99
CA VAL A 316 7.00 -4.80 -24.00
C VAL A 316 6.48 -4.59 -25.42
N LEU A 317 7.14 -3.75 -26.22
CA LEU A 317 6.78 -3.53 -27.63
C LEU A 317 6.84 -4.84 -28.44
N LYS A 318 7.91 -5.65 -28.24
CA LYS A 318 8.03 -6.97 -28.88
C LYS A 318 6.93 -7.93 -28.43
N HIS A 319 6.57 -7.91 -27.16
CA HIS A 319 5.50 -8.73 -26.58
C HIS A 319 4.14 -8.38 -27.21
N SER A 320 3.79 -7.09 -27.28
CA SER A 320 2.59 -6.59 -27.94
C SER A 320 2.56 -6.94 -29.43
N ALA A 321 3.70 -6.80 -30.15
CA ALA A 321 3.81 -7.18 -31.57
C ALA A 321 3.61 -8.67 -31.83
N GLN A 322 3.67 -9.52 -30.81
CA GLN A 322 3.31 -10.93 -30.84
C GLN A 322 1.82 -11.19 -30.57
N ASN A 323 1.03 -10.12 -30.52
CA ASN A 323 -0.40 -10.13 -30.21
C ASN A 323 -0.72 -10.67 -28.80
N LYS A 324 0.22 -10.52 -27.87
CA LYS A 324 0.05 -10.89 -26.45
C LYS A 324 -0.49 -9.72 -25.64
N LEU A 325 -1.12 -10.04 -24.52
CA LEU A 325 -1.79 -9.06 -23.66
C LEU A 325 -0.82 -8.10 -22.98
N VAL A 326 -1.12 -6.81 -23.07
CA VAL A 326 -0.50 -5.72 -22.27
C VAL A 326 -1.60 -4.94 -21.58
N PHE A 327 -1.48 -4.73 -20.28
CA PHE A 327 -2.44 -3.96 -19.47
C PHE A 327 -1.74 -2.84 -18.69
N GLY A 328 -2.18 -1.61 -18.88
CA GLY A 328 -1.65 -0.44 -18.16
C GLY A 328 -2.62 0.09 -17.12
N ILE A 329 -2.13 0.37 -15.92
CA ILE A 329 -2.92 0.99 -14.83
C ILE A 329 -2.35 2.37 -14.53
N CYS A 330 -3.18 3.41 -14.55
CA CYS A 330 -2.85 4.79 -14.18
C CYS A 330 -1.59 5.28 -14.93
N GLY A 331 -0.44 5.45 -14.28
CA GLY A 331 0.82 5.82 -14.94
C GLY A 331 1.22 4.85 -16.06
N GLY A 332 1.01 3.55 -15.87
CA GLY A 332 1.23 2.53 -16.90
C GLY A 332 0.32 2.72 -18.10
N TYR A 333 -0.94 3.07 -17.91
CA TYR A 333 -1.86 3.44 -18.99
C TYR A 333 -1.37 4.67 -19.78
N GLN A 334 -0.96 5.71 -19.08
CA GLN A 334 -0.40 6.92 -19.70
C GLN A 334 0.81 6.61 -20.59
N MET A 335 1.70 5.72 -20.13
CA MET A 335 2.90 5.32 -20.90
C MET A 335 2.57 4.61 -22.21
N LEU A 336 1.46 3.88 -22.27
CA LEU A 336 1.04 3.14 -23.47
C LEU A 336 0.58 4.06 -24.61
N GLY A 337 0.20 5.31 -24.32
CA GLY A 337 -0.25 6.30 -25.29
C GLY A 337 0.82 6.76 -26.26
N MET A 338 0.46 7.69 -27.17
CA MET A 338 1.34 8.28 -28.17
C MET A 338 2.27 9.33 -27.55
N GLU A 339 1.76 10.11 -26.60
CA GLU A 339 2.46 11.28 -26.07
C GLU A 339 2.03 11.58 -24.63
N ILE A 340 3.00 12.02 -23.81
CA ILE A 340 2.77 12.51 -22.45
C ILE A 340 3.35 13.92 -22.36
N SER A 341 2.53 14.90 -22.01
CA SER A 341 2.91 16.31 -21.86
C SER A 341 2.75 16.77 -20.42
N ASP A 342 3.81 17.38 -19.88
CA ASP A 342 3.84 17.99 -18.55
C ASP A 342 4.24 19.47 -18.66
N PRO A 343 3.31 20.33 -19.09
CA PRO A 343 3.62 21.73 -19.38
C PRO A 343 3.94 22.56 -18.12
N THR A 344 3.50 22.11 -16.96
CA THR A 344 3.68 22.81 -15.67
C THR A 344 4.84 22.27 -14.85
N GLY A 345 5.42 21.13 -15.23
CA GLY A 345 6.54 20.51 -14.51
C GLY A 345 6.15 19.85 -13.20
N GLU A 346 4.95 19.27 -13.16
CA GLU A 346 4.45 18.57 -11.96
C GLU A 346 5.27 17.31 -11.62
N GLU A 347 5.77 16.63 -12.65
CA GLU A 347 6.60 15.43 -12.49
C GLU A 347 8.02 15.62 -13.07
N TYR A 348 8.13 16.02 -14.33
CA TYR A 348 9.39 16.08 -15.07
C TYR A 348 9.54 17.36 -15.89
N GLY A 349 8.43 17.86 -16.44
CA GLY A 349 8.37 18.97 -17.37
C GLY A 349 8.59 18.56 -18.82
N GLY A 350 8.00 19.36 -19.74
CA GLY A 350 8.11 19.15 -21.19
C GLY A 350 7.19 18.06 -21.73
N THR A 351 7.55 17.52 -22.90
CA THR A 351 6.75 16.51 -23.61
C THR A 351 7.64 15.36 -24.05
N VAL A 352 7.16 14.12 -23.84
CA VAL A 352 7.85 12.90 -24.27
C VAL A 352 6.93 12.03 -25.12
N GLN A 353 7.53 11.29 -26.05
CA GLN A 353 6.81 10.26 -26.78
C GLN A 353 6.48 9.10 -25.83
N GLY A 354 5.24 8.64 -25.86
CA GLY A 354 4.83 7.42 -25.19
C GLY A 354 5.29 6.17 -25.95
N MET A 355 4.72 5.01 -25.63
CA MET A 355 5.04 3.75 -26.30
C MET A 355 4.32 3.58 -27.64
N GLY A 356 3.27 4.36 -27.92
CA GLY A 356 2.51 4.33 -29.16
C GLY A 356 1.66 3.10 -29.36
N LEU A 357 1.31 2.39 -28.28
CA LEU A 357 0.48 1.17 -28.31
C LEU A 357 -1.01 1.47 -28.23
N LEU A 358 -1.40 2.61 -27.64
CA LEU A 358 -2.77 3.12 -27.59
C LEU A 358 -2.87 4.48 -28.31
N ASP A 359 -4.00 4.73 -28.96
CA ASP A 359 -4.26 5.98 -29.69
C ASP A 359 -4.77 7.06 -28.70
N THR A 360 -3.91 7.41 -27.75
CA THR A 360 -4.22 8.35 -26.67
C THR A 360 -3.07 9.36 -26.45
N LYS A 361 -3.41 10.53 -25.89
CA LYS A 361 -2.43 11.53 -25.44
C LYS A 361 -2.76 11.95 -24.02
N THR A 362 -1.75 12.07 -23.17
CA THR A 362 -1.92 12.47 -21.77
C THR A 362 -1.33 13.87 -21.56
N VAL A 363 -2.06 14.74 -20.87
CA VAL A 363 -1.59 16.07 -20.45
C VAL A 363 -1.72 16.18 -18.93
N PHE A 364 -0.61 16.44 -18.25
CA PHE A 364 -0.63 16.67 -16.80
C PHE A 364 -1.29 18.02 -16.47
N ARG A 365 -2.12 18.03 -15.41
CA ARG A 365 -2.82 19.19 -14.90
C ARG A 365 -2.42 19.45 -13.46
N LEU A 366 -2.59 20.69 -12.99
CA LEU A 366 -2.36 21.06 -11.58
C LEU A 366 -3.35 20.41 -10.63
N GLU A 367 -4.57 20.17 -11.10
CA GLU A 367 -5.63 19.58 -10.29
C GLU A 367 -5.51 18.05 -10.30
N LYS A 368 -5.51 17.47 -9.11
CA LYS A 368 -5.44 16.02 -8.90
C LYS A 368 -6.84 15.43 -8.84
N HIS A 369 -7.14 14.53 -9.77
CA HIS A 369 -8.38 13.77 -9.74
C HIS A 369 -8.31 12.69 -8.66
N ARG A 370 -9.36 12.59 -7.82
CA ARG A 370 -9.45 11.63 -6.70
C ARG A 370 -10.91 11.29 -6.48
N THR A 371 -11.30 10.08 -6.80
CA THR A 371 -12.68 9.64 -6.61
C THR A 371 -12.76 8.12 -6.47
N ARG A 372 -13.76 7.64 -5.73
CA ARG A 372 -14.19 6.25 -5.85
C ARG A 372 -15.07 6.11 -7.07
N VAL A 373 -14.91 5.01 -7.78
CA VAL A 373 -15.64 4.72 -8.99
C VAL A 373 -16.15 3.29 -8.97
N HIS A 374 -17.28 3.09 -9.60
CA HIS A 374 -17.76 1.79 -10.05
C HIS A 374 -18.13 1.90 -11.53
N GLY A 375 -18.23 0.77 -12.21
CA GLY A 375 -18.52 0.82 -13.63
C GLY A 375 -18.61 -0.56 -14.26
N THR A 376 -18.67 -0.55 -15.59
CA THR A 376 -18.70 -1.78 -16.40
C THR A 376 -17.74 -1.67 -17.57
N PHE A 377 -17.24 -2.82 -18.02
CA PHE A 377 -16.49 -2.89 -19.26
C PHE A 377 -17.41 -2.62 -20.45
N GLY A 378 -16.96 -1.75 -21.36
CA GLY A 378 -17.63 -1.46 -22.62
C GLY A 378 -17.51 -2.61 -23.63
N GLU A 379 -17.68 -2.30 -24.91
CA GLU A 379 -17.43 -3.24 -26.00
C GLU A 379 -15.94 -3.64 -26.02
N MET A 380 -15.65 -4.90 -25.67
CA MET A 380 -14.29 -5.41 -25.52
C MET A 380 -13.79 -6.12 -26.79
N LYS A 381 -12.50 -5.97 -27.07
CA LYS A 381 -11.82 -6.60 -28.22
C LYS A 381 -10.71 -7.53 -27.75
N GLY A 382 -10.19 -8.35 -28.66
CA GLY A 382 -9.03 -9.20 -28.44
C GLY A 382 -9.24 -10.27 -27.36
N ILE A 383 -8.18 -10.55 -26.61
CA ILE A 383 -8.14 -11.62 -25.60
C ILE A 383 -9.20 -11.39 -24.51
N LEU A 384 -9.42 -10.14 -24.09
CA LEU A 384 -10.36 -9.81 -23.01
C LEU A 384 -11.81 -9.63 -23.47
N LYS A 385 -12.17 -10.06 -24.67
CA LYS A 385 -13.52 -9.88 -25.23
C LYS A 385 -14.66 -10.36 -24.32
N GLU A 386 -14.46 -11.45 -23.59
CA GLU A 386 -15.48 -12.02 -22.70
C GLU A 386 -15.71 -11.22 -21.42
N MET A 387 -14.90 -10.21 -21.17
CA MET A 387 -15.09 -9.32 -20.04
C MET A 387 -16.10 -8.19 -20.29
N GLU A 388 -16.64 -8.09 -21.51
CA GLU A 388 -17.68 -7.11 -21.87
C GLU A 388 -18.86 -7.18 -20.89
N GLY A 389 -19.26 -6.03 -20.36
CA GLY A 389 -20.37 -5.90 -19.42
C GLY A 389 -20.07 -6.33 -17.98
N LEU A 390 -18.88 -6.87 -17.69
CA LEU A 390 -18.52 -7.20 -16.30
C LEU A 390 -18.42 -5.93 -15.44
N PRO A 391 -18.97 -5.95 -14.21
CA PRO A 391 -18.85 -4.84 -13.28
C PRO A 391 -17.49 -4.82 -12.59
N PHE A 392 -17.07 -3.64 -12.16
CA PHE A 392 -15.92 -3.45 -11.27
C PHE A 392 -16.16 -2.29 -10.30
N GLU A 393 -15.42 -2.28 -9.20
CA GLU A 393 -15.29 -1.17 -8.26
C GLU A 393 -13.82 -0.80 -8.13
N GLY A 394 -13.52 0.46 -7.79
CA GLY A 394 -12.16 0.91 -7.60
C GLY A 394 -12.09 2.39 -7.24
N TYR A 395 -10.94 2.99 -7.50
CA TYR A 395 -10.73 4.42 -7.31
C TYR A 395 -9.74 4.98 -8.33
N GLU A 396 -9.87 6.24 -8.62
CA GLU A 396 -8.94 7.00 -9.45
C GLU A 396 -8.12 7.97 -8.59
N ILE A 397 -6.84 8.08 -8.91
CA ILE A 397 -5.91 9.00 -8.27
C ILE A 397 -4.80 9.41 -9.23
N HIS A 398 -5.00 10.45 -10.03
CA HIS A 398 -4.05 10.88 -11.05
C HIS A 398 -4.08 12.41 -11.27
N MET A 399 -3.06 12.93 -11.94
CA MET A 399 -2.95 14.34 -12.37
C MET A 399 -3.01 14.47 -13.89
N GLY A 400 -2.81 13.38 -14.63
CA GLY A 400 -2.90 13.38 -16.09
C GLY A 400 -4.35 13.28 -16.55
N GLU A 401 -4.68 14.05 -17.56
CA GLU A 401 -5.93 13.95 -18.34
C GLU A 401 -5.57 13.25 -19.67
N THR A 402 -6.17 12.10 -19.93
CA THR A 402 -5.93 11.34 -21.18
C THR A 402 -7.05 11.60 -22.16
N ILE A 403 -6.66 12.02 -23.34
CA ILE A 403 -7.56 12.35 -24.47
C ILE A 403 -7.46 11.20 -25.48
N LEU A 404 -8.59 10.62 -25.81
CA LEU A 404 -8.70 9.59 -26.85
C LEU A 404 -8.67 10.26 -28.24
N ASP A 405 -7.92 9.67 -29.15
CA ASP A 405 -7.99 10.03 -30.58
C ASP A 405 -9.33 9.62 -31.19
N GLU A 406 -9.71 10.22 -32.31
CA GLU A 406 -10.99 9.95 -33.00
C GLU A 406 -11.21 8.45 -33.34
N HIS A 407 -10.14 7.67 -33.44
CA HIS A 407 -10.17 6.24 -33.76
C HIS A 407 -9.97 5.34 -32.54
N ALA A 408 -9.75 5.92 -31.35
CA ALA A 408 -9.56 5.15 -30.14
C ALA A 408 -10.87 4.51 -29.67
N SER A 409 -10.78 3.27 -29.20
CA SER A 409 -11.90 2.59 -28.54
C SER A 409 -11.78 2.77 -27.03
N GLY A 410 -12.84 3.23 -26.38
CA GLY A 410 -12.94 3.25 -24.92
C GLY A 410 -12.90 1.84 -24.33
N LEU A 411 -12.51 1.72 -23.08
CA LEU A 411 -12.40 0.45 -22.36
C LEU A 411 -13.56 0.23 -21.39
N ILE A 412 -13.85 1.22 -20.59
CA ILE A 412 -14.80 1.15 -19.47
C ILE A 412 -15.74 2.36 -19.46
N THR A 413 -16.88 2.18 -18.80
CA THR A 413 -17.80 3.26 -18.47
C THR A 413 -17.85 3.39 -16.96
N LEU A 414 -17.48 4.58 -16.45
CA LEU A 414 -17.44 4.89 -15.03
C LEU A 414 -18.73 5.58 -14.57
N GLU A 415 -19.15 5.23 -13.38
CA GLU A 415 -20.16 5.93 -12.60
C GLU A 415 -19.52 6.40 -11.30
N ASN A 416 -19.66 7.67 -10.95
CA ASN A 416 -19.09 8.22 -9.72
C ASN A 416 -20.12 8.15 -8.59
N ASP A 417 -19.70 7.76 -7.38
CA ASP A 417 -20.54 7.71 -6.19
C ASP A 417 -21.11 9.10 -5.80
N SER A 418 -20.49 10.19 -6.28
CA SER A 418 -20.85 11.58 -5.98
C SER A 418 -21.76 12.23 -7.03
N ASP A 419 -21.94 11.63 -8.21
CA ASP A 419 -22.72 12.23 -9.29
C ASP A 419 -24.21 11.94 -9.17
N THR A 420 -24.98 12.96 -8.86
CA THR A 420 -26.46 12.94 -8.91
C THR A 420 -27.02 12.94 -10.35
N LEU A 421 -26.17 13.05 -11.36
CA LEU A 421 -26.50 13.02 -12.79
C LEU A 421 -26.00 11.71 -13.39
N GLN A 422 -26.86 10.76 -13.53
CA GLN A 422 -26.71 9.36 -13.97
C GLN A 422 -26.22 9.17 -15.42
N GLN A 423 -25.22 9.89 -15.89
CA GLN A 423 -24.58 9.56 -17.17
C GLN A 423 -23.12 9.13 -16.89
N GLY A 424 -22.88 7.82 -17.01
CA GLY A 424 -21.54 7.28 -16.96
C GLY A 424 -20.65 7.98 -18.00
N HIS A 425 -19.39 8.19 -17.65
CA HIS A 425 -18.38 8.75 -18.56
C HIS A 425 -17.37 7.67 -18.95
N PRO A 426 -16.86 7.70 -20.19
CA PRO A 426 -15.88 6.73 -20.63
C PRO A 426 -14.52 7.00 -19.98
N ASP A 427 -13.80 5.93 -19.60
CA ASP A 427 -12.40 5.94 -19.26
C ASP A 427 -11.66 4.79 -19.91
N GLY A 428 -10.32 4.93 -19.94
CA GLY A 428 -9.44 3.94 -20.51
C GLY A 428 -9.52 3.85 -22.03
N SER A 429 -8.67 3.01 -22.58
CA SER A 429 -8.59 2.75 -24.01
C SER A 429 -8.11 1.34 -24.28
N GLN A 430 -8.47 0.84 -25.46
CA GLN A 430 -8.03 -0.46 -25.95
C GLN A 430 -7.67 -0.42 -27.45
N LYS A 431 -6.69 -1.24 -27.83
CA LYS A 431 -6.30 -1.47 -29.22
C LYS A 431 -5.70 -2.86 -29.33
N GLU A 432 -6.32 -3.74 -30.15
CA GLU A 432 -5.92 -5.16 -30.25
C GLU A 432 -5.91 -5.83 -28.85
N ASN A 433 -4.77 -6.31 -28.38
CA ASN A 433 -4.59 -6.92 -27.05
C ASN A 433 -3.86 -5.98 -26.06
N VAL A 434 -3.93 -4.68 -26.30
CA VAL A 434 -3.42 -3.64 -25.39
C VAL A 434 -4.58 -2.90 -24.75
N TYR A 435 -4.56 -2.81 -23.43
CA TYR A 435 -5.64 -2.23 -22.63
C TYR A 435 -5.05 -1.30 -21.56
N GLY A 436 -5.78 -0.30 -21.16
CA GLY A 436 -5.37 0.54 -20.03
C GLY A 436 -6.48 1.45 -19.53
N CYS A 437 -6.48 1.73 -18.23
CA CYS A 437 -7.41 2.65 -17.56
C CYS A 437 -6.76 3.31 -16.34
N TYR A 438 -7.46 4.27 -15.74
CA TYR A 438 -6.99 4.93 -14.52
C TYR A 438 -7.34 4.19 -13.25
N VAL A 439 -8.26 3.24 -13.29
CA VAL A 439 -8.85 2.61 -12.09
C VAL A 439 -7.86 1.73 -11.36
N HIS A 440 -7.60 2.09 -10.11
CA HIS A 440 -6.91 1.27 -9.12
C HIS A 440 -7.91 0.35 -8.40
N GLY A 441 -7.45 -0.84 -7.97
CA GLY A 441 -8.32 -1.86 -7.36
C GLY A 441 -9.22 -2.57 -8.37
N ILE A 442 -9.00 -2.39 -9.67
CA ILE A 442 -9.84 -2.98 -10.72
C ILE A 442 -9.90 -4.52 -10.65
N PHE A 443 -8.85 -5.17 -10.12
CA PHE A 443 -8.79 -6.62 -9.93
C PHE A 443 -9.41 -7.09 -8.61
N ASP A 444 -9.88 -6.19 -7.73
CA ASP A 444 -10.44 -6.55 -6.44
C ASP A 444 -11.79 -7.27 -6.59
N SER A 445 -12.53 -7.04 -7.69
CA SER A 445 -13.76 -7.76 -7.96
C SER A 445 -13.49 -9.19 -8.46
N PRO A 446 -14.23 -10.20 -7.95
CA PRO A 446 -14.09 -11.59 -8.39
C PRO A 446 -14.37 -11.76 -9.89
N GLU A 447 -15.32 -11.00 -10.41
CA GLU A 447 -15.70 -11.02 -11.84
C GLU A 447 -14.52 -10.58 -12.70
N MET A 448 -13.82 -9.51 -12.26
CA MET A 448 -12.68 -8.97 -12.99
C MET A 448 -11.47 -9.91 -12.94
N SER A 449 -11.03 -10.31 -11.75
CA SER A 449 -9.85 -11.18 -11.58
C SER A 449 -10.09 -12.57 -12.22
N GLY A 450 -11.28 -13.13 -12.02
CA GLY A 450 -11.69 -14.41 -12.63
C GLY A 450 -11.81 -14.33 -14.15
N GLY A 451 -12.45 -13.27 -14.68
CA GLY A 451 -12.59 -13.04 -16.12
C GLY A 451 -11.24 -12.86 -16.81
N PHE A 452 -10.35 -12.08 -16.20
CA PHE A 452 -8.99 -11.87 -16.70
C PHE A 452 -8.19 -13.17 -16.75
N LEU A 453 -8.22 -13.99 -15.69
CA LEU A 453 -7.56 -15.29 -15.65
C LEU A 453 -8.18 -16.26 -16.68
N SER A 454 -9.51 -16.32 -16.75
CA SER A 454 -10.23 -17.18 -17.70
C SER A 454 -9.84 -16.87 -19.14
N ALA A 455 -9.74 -15.59 -19.51
CA ALA A 455 -9.34 -15.17 -20.84
C ALA A 455 -7.92 -15.62 -21.19
N LEU A 456 -6.96 -15.50 -20.26
CA LEU A 456 -5.58 -15.95 -20.48
C LEU A 456 -5.45 -17.47 -20.54
N LEU A 457 -6.21 -18.22 -19.73
CA LEU A 457 -6.23 -19.69 -19.79
C LEU A 457 -6.76 -20.18 -21.13
N LYS A 458 -7.85 -19.59 -21.63
CA LYS A 458 -8.40 -19.91 -22.96
C LYS A 458 -7.41 -19.64 -24.10
N GLU A 459 -6.69 -18.52 -24.03
CA GLU A 459 -5.65 -18.21 -25.02
C GLU A 459 -4.56 -19.28 -25.06
N LYS A 460 -4.26 -19.90 -23.92
CA LYS A 460 -3.31 -21.02 -23.80
C LYS A 460 -3.93 -22.39 -24.09
N GLY A 461 -5.23 -22.46 -24.37
CA GLY A 461 -5.94 -23.71 -24.66
C GLY A 461 -6.31 -24.55 -23.46
N TYR A 462 -6.33 -23.94 -22.26
CA TYR A 462 -6.80 -24.57 -21.03
C TYR A 462 -8.33 -24.40 -20.87
N ASP A 463 -8.93 -25.35 -20.16
CA ASP A 463 -10.33 -25.23 -19.74
C ASP A 463 -10.46 -24.16 -18.65
N SER A 464 -11.28 -23.15 -18.90
CA SER A 464 -11.50 -22.02 -18.00
C SER A 464 -12.76 -22.17 -17.14
N GLU A 465 -13.58 -23.22 -17.33
CA GLU A 465 -14.82 -23.42 -16.57
C GLU A 465 -14.56 -23.75 -15.06
N THR A 466 -13.33 -24.15 -14.74
CA THR A 466 -12.93 -24.51 -13.37
C THR A 466 -12.30 -23.36 -12.59
N VAL A 467 -12.13 -22.18 -13.19
CA VAL A 467 -11.54 -21.02 -12.52
C VAL A 467 -12.45 -20.57 -11.38
N GLN A 468 -11.96 -20.68 -10.15
CA GLN A 468 -12.63 -20.06 -9.00
C GLN A 468 -12.08 -18.65 -8.81
N ALA A 469 -12.92 -17.66 -9.08
CA ALA A 469 -12.62 -16.28 -8.72
C ALA A 469 -12.46 -16.17 -7.19
N VAL A 470 -11.43 -15.47 -6.74
CA VAL A 470 -11.23 -15.20 -5.32
C VAL A 470 -12.09 -13.98 -4.94
N ASP A 471 -13.03 -14.16 -4.03
CA ASP A 471 -13.64 -13.02 -3.35
C ASP A 471 -12.57 -12.35 -2.48
N TRP A 472 -11.93 -11.32 -3.05
CA TRP A 472 -10.80 -10.65 -2.43
C TRP A 472 -11.13 -10.07 -1.05
N LYS A 473 -12.35 -9.59 -0.87
CA LYS A 473 -12.82 -9.05 0.41
C LYS A 473 -12.89 -10.14 1.48
N SER A 474 -13.54 -11.25 1.18
CA SER A 474 -13.62 -12.41 2.08
C SER A 474 -12.25 -13.01 2.34
N TYR A 475 -11.39 -13.08 1.33
CA TYR A 475 -10.01 -13.55 1.48
C TYR A 475 -9.20 -12.68 2.45
N LYS A 476 -9.27 -11.35 2.34
CA LYS A 476 -8.62 -10.43 3.28
C LYS A 476 -9.13 -10.62 4.72
N GLU A 477 -10.44 -10.78 4.91
CA GLU A 477 -11.02 -11.03 6.23
C GLU A 477 -10.42 -12.28 6.90
N GLU A 478 -10.23 -13.38 6.14
CA GLU A 478 -9.55 -14.57 6.62
C GLU A 478 -8.07 -14.31 6.98
N GLN A 479 -7.36 -13.50 6.18
CA GLN A 479 -5.97 -13.15 6.49
C GLN A 479 -5.89 -12.33 7.79
N TYR A 480 -6.82 -11.40 8.03
CA TYR A 480 -6.89 -10.64 9.28
C TYR A 480 -7.22 -11.52 10.48
N ASP A 481 -8.10 -12.50 10.34
CA ASP A 481 -8.39 -13.46 11.42
C ASP A 481 -7.17 -14.34 11.73
N LYS A 482 -6.46 -14.85 10.72
CA LYS A 482 -5.20 -15.58 10.90
C LYS A 482 -4.14 -14.73 11.61
N LEU A 483 -4.04 -13.44 11.24
CA LEU A 483 -3.13 -12.49 11.90
C LEU A 483 -3.50 -12.29 13.37
N ALA A 484 -4.78 -12.14 13.67
CA ALA A 484 -5.26 -12.02 15.05
C ALA A 484 -4.93 -13.27 15.87
N ASP A 485 -5.10 -14.47 15.31
CA ASP A 485 -4.75 -15.74 15.96
C ASP A 485 -3.25 -15.80 16.28
N ILE A 486 -2.39 -15.40 15.34
CA ILE A 486 -0.94 -15.33 15.54
C ILE A 486 -0.61 -14.35 16.69
N VAL A 487 -1.17 -13.14 16.65
CA VAL A 487 -0.93 -12.11 17.67
C VAL A 487 -1.40 -12.58 19.04
N ARG A 488 -2.60 -13.17 19.11
CA ARG A 488 -3.19 -13.67 20.35
C ARG A 488 -2.40 -14.84 20.96
N ALA A 489 -1.86 -15.72 20.12
CA ALA A 489 -1.04 -16.84 20.57
C ALA A 489 0.39 -16.43 20.98
N SER A 490 0.89 -15.30 20.49
CA SER A 490 2.27 -14.89 20.64
C SER A 490 2.50 -13.82 21.70
N LEU A 491 1.47 -13.02 22.02
CA LEU A 491 1.58 -11.92 22.99
C LEU A 491 0.88 -12.29 24.32
N ASP A 492 1.42 -11.80 25.43
CA ASP A 492 0.71 -11.83 26.71
C ASP A 492 -0.47 -10.83 26.68
N MET A 493 -1.61 -11.29 26.19
CA MET A 493 -2.79 -10.44 26.03
C MET A 493 -3.30 -9.88 27.36
N LYS A 494 -3.09 -10.56 28.50
CA LYS A 494 -3.48 -10.02 29.81
C LYS A 494 -2.64 -8.80 30.15
N GLU A 495 -1.35 -8.87 29.89
CA GLU A 495 -0.44 -7.75 30.08
C GLU A 495 -0.75 -6.62 29.10
N ILE A 496 -1.05 -6.92 27.83
CA ILE A 496 -1.46 -5.90 26.84
C ILE A 496 -2.73 -5.16 27.30
N TYR A 497 -3.74 -5.86 27.79
CA TYR A 497 -4.96 -5.23 28.33
C TYR A 497 -4.65 -4.37 29.55
N ARG A 498 -3.79 -4.85 30.46
CA ARG A 498 -3.35 -4.06 31.61
C ARG A 498 -2.61 -2.78 31.18
N ILE A 499 -1.76 -2.87 30.15
CA ILE A 499 -1.03 -1.72 29.59
C ILE A 499 -2.01 -0.71 28.98
N ILE A 500 -3.05 -1.16 28.27
CA ILE A 500 -4.11 -0.30 27.73
C ILE A 500 -4.97 0.33 28.85
N GLY A 501 -5.04 -0.31 30.02
CA GLY A 501 -5.87 0.10 31.15
C GLY A 501 -7.32 -0.39 31.05
N LEU A 502 -7.46 -1.65 30.58
CA LEU A 502 -8.69 -2.43 30.48
C LEU A 502 -8.78 -3.46 31.59
#